data_0ccc71bf92dd7351ad918260935d2d3c
#
_entry.id   0ccc71bf92dd7351ad918260935d2d3c
#
_cell.length_a   1.000
_cell.length_b   1.000
_cell.length_c   1.000
_cell.angle_alpha   90.00
_cell.angle_beta   90.00
_cell.angle_gamma   90.00
#
_symmetry.space_group_name_H-M   'P 1'
#
loop_
_entity.id
_entity.type
_entity.pdbx_description
1 polymer ?
#
loop_
_entity_poly.entity_id
_entity_poly.type
_entity_poly.pdbx_seq_one_letter_code
_entity_poly.pdbx_strand_id
1 'polypeptide(L)'
;MNGDAREDPDHIDYLQKVVSGSLVVLWLTGIAIISLDASQKGWEYFLNPKLQAKIAIVVLLTVNGFFLHRSILPLMKKAGSLLDLPLDYRFLAMFSGAVSAVSWFYAAMLGIARPLNWTYSLTEILAAYPVLIAGGFLGMLALAAWARRRSRDGKGERRLEFAR
;
A
#
# COMPACT_ATOMS: atom_id res chain seq x y z
N MET A 1 18.24 14.33 25.37
CA MET A 1 17.62 13.10 24.86
C MET A 1 17.35 13.33 23.38
N ASN A 2 18.27 12.88 22.51
CA ASN A 2 18.15 13.03 21.07
C ASN A 2 17.24 11.90 20.58
N GLY A 3 15.99 12.26 20.28
CA GLY A 3 15.09 11.39 19.53
C GLY A 3 15.50 11.41 18.06
N ASP A 4 16.53 10.66 17.71
CA ASP A 4 16.82 10.34 16.33
C ASP A 4 15.63 9.54 15.81
N ALA A 5 14.89 10.13 14.88
CA ALA A 5 13.83 9.47 14.11
C ALA A 5 14.44 8.48 13.09
N ARG A 6 15.36 7.61 13.55
CA ARG A 6 15.74 6.41 12.83
C ARG A 6 14.65 5.40 13.05
N GLU A 7 14.01 5.00 11.98
CA GLU A 7 13.09 3.87 12.02
C GLU A 7 13.89 2.66 12.50
N ASP A 8 13.47 2.08 13.63
CA ASP A 8 14.08 0.91 14.21
C ASP A 8 13.96 -0.26 13.19
N PRO A 9 15.06 -0.88 12.77
CA PRO A 9 15.05 -2.00 11.85
C PRO A 9 14.13 -3.14 12.29
N ASP A 10 14.02 -3.37 13.58
CA ASP A 10 13.16 -4.41 14.19
C ASP A 10 11.67 -4.08 13.96
N HIS A 11 11.31 -2.79 14.00
CA HIS A 11 9.95 -2.34 13.72
C HIS A 11 9.55 -2.58 12.24
N ILE A 12 10.46 -2.30 11.31
CA ILE A 12 10.25 -2.57 9.88
C ILE A 12 10.05 -4.08 9.64
N ASP A 13 10.87 -4.92 10.27
CA ASP A 13 10.77 -6.38 10.16
C ASP A 13 9.46 -6.92 10.75
N TYR A 14 9.00 -6.35 11.85
CA TYR A 14 7.72 -6.71 12.45
C TYR A 14 6.55 -6.35 11.51
N LEU A 15 6.50 -5.12 11.01
CA LEU A 15 5.47 -4.68 10.06
C LEU A 15 5.47 -5.55 8.80
N GLN A 16 6.63 -5.90 8.30
CA GLN A 16 6.80 -6.79 7.16
C GLN A 16 6.16 -8.16 7.40
N LYS A 17 6.43 -8.77 8.55
CA LYS A 17 5.84 -10.07 8.94
C LYS A 17 4.32 -9.98 9.04
N VAL A 18 3.81 -8.93 9.67
CA VAL A 18 2.37 -8.70 9.82
C VAL A 18 1.69 -8.56 8.46
N VAL A 19 2.21 -7.72 7.56
CA VAL A 19 1.64 -7.50 6.23
C VAL A 19 1.69 -8.78 5.40
N SER A 20 2.82 -9.49 5.40
CA SER A 20 2.97 -10.75 4.65
C SER A 20 2.03 -11.84 5.21
N GLY A 21 1.93 -11.97 6.53
CA GLY A 21 1.01 -12.89 7.17
C GLY A 21 -0.46 -12.58 6.83
N SER A 22 -0.84 -11.30 6.86
CA SER A 22 -2.18 -10.86 6.47
C SER A 22 -2.49 -11.18 5.01
N LEU A 23 -1.50 -11.04 4.11
CA LEU A 23 -1.67 -11.40 2.70
C LEU A 23 -1.88 -12.90 2.51
N VAL A 24 -1.15 -13.75 3.25
CA VAL A 24 -1.36 -15.21 3.22
C VAL A 24 -2.77 -15.56 3.71
N VAL A 25 -3.22 -14.97 4.82
CA VAL A 25 -4.58 -15.18 5.34
C VAL A 25 -5.63 -14.73 4.32
N LEU A 26 -5.40 -13.59 3.65
CA LEU A 26 -6.29 -13.09 2.59
C LEU A 26 -6.41 -14.08 1.42
N TRP A 27 -5.29 -14.69 0.99
CA TRP A 27 -5.29 -15.71 -0.05
C TRP A 27 -6.03 -16.99 0.40
N LEU A 28 -5.74 -17.50 1.59
CA LEU A 28 -6.37 -18.72 2.10
C LEU A 28 -7.88 -18.55 2.25
N THR A 29 -8.32 -17.45 2.86
CA THR A 29 -9.75 -17.15 3.03
C THR A 29 -10.43 -16.88 1.69
N GLY A 30 -9.76 -16.17 0.77
CA GLY A 30 -10.26 -15.92 -0.58
C GLY A 30 -10.48 -17.22 -1.36
N ILE A 31 -9.50 -18.12 -1.38
CA ILE A 31 -9.59 -19.42 -2.05
C ILE A 31 -10.71 -20.25 -1.44
N ALA A 32 -10.82 -20.30 -0.10
CA ALA A 32 -11.88 -21.06 0.58
C ALA A 32 -13.28 -20.56 0.19
N ILE A 33 -13.50 -19.23 0.20
CA ILE A 33 -14.78 -18.62 -0.19
C ILE A 33 -15.09 -18.89 -1.66
N ILE A 34 -14.11 -18.71 -2.56
CA ILE A 34 -14.30 -18.96 -3.99
C ILE A 34 -14.65 -20.42 -4.25
N SER A 35 -14.00 -21.37 -3.56
CA SER A 35 -14.25 -22.79 -3.70
C SER A 35 -15.67 -23.17 -3.24
N LEU A 36 -16.12 -22.61 -2.12
CA LEU A 36 -17.49 -22.81 -1.61
C LEU A 36 -18.54 -22.21 -2.54
N ASP A 37 -18.33 -20.96 -2.98
CA ASP A 37 -19.27 -20.31 -3.90
C ASP A 37 -19.33 -20.99 -5.27
N ALA A 38 -18.19 -21.42 -5.81
CA ALA A 38 -18.13 -22.14 -7.08
C ALA A 38 -18.82 -23.52 -7.00
N SER A 39 -18.73 -24.21 -5.87
CA SER A 39 -19.42 -25.50 -5.67
C SER A 39 -20.95 -25.36 -5.66
N GLN A 40 -21.45 -24.20 -5.23
CA GLN A 40 -22.89 -23.92 -5.16
C GLN A 40 -23.46 -23.29 -6.43
N LYS A 41 -22.69 -22.38 -7.06
CA LYS A 41 -23.13 -21.54 -8.19
C LYS A 41 -22.61 -22.01 -9.55
N GLY A 42 -21.73 -23.03 -9.56
CA GLY A 42 -21.12 -23.53 -10.79
C GLY A 42 -20.06 -22.59 -11.39
N TRP A 43 -19.62 -22.91 -12.61
CA TRP A 43 -18.57 -22.20 -13.32
C TRP A 43 -18.94 -20.74 -13.68
N GLU A 44 -20.21 -20.41 -13.78
CA GLU A 44 -20.70 -19.05 -14.06
C GLU A 44 -20.26 -18.05 -13.00
N TYR A 45 -20.00 -18.49 -11.78
CA TYR A 45 -19.50 -17.65 -10.70
C TYR A 45 -18.17 -16.97 -11.04
N PHE A 46 -17.29 -17.63 -11.80
CA PHE A 46 -16.01 -17.06 -12.24
C PHE A 46 -16.16 -15.94 -13.28
N LEU A 47 -17.30 -15.83 -13.93
CA LEU A 47 -17.61 -14.73 -14.87
C LEU A 47 -18.05 -13.45 -14.16
N ASN A 48 -18.20 -13.49 -12.83
CA ASN A 48 -18.59 -12.32 -12.05
C ASN A 48 -17.48 -11.23 -12.10
N PRO A 49 -17.77 -10.04 -12.67
CA PRO A 49 -16.76 -8.98 -12.82
C PRO A 49 -16.16 -8.53 -11.50
N LYS A 50 -16.95 -8.50 -10.44
CA LYS A 50 -16.50 -8.15 -9.09
C LYS A 50 -15.48 -9.16 -8.54
N LEU A 51 -15.70 -10.45 -8.74
CA LEU A 51 -14.76 -11.50 -8.35
C LEU A 51 -13.44 -11.34 -9.12
N GLN A 52 -13.53 -11.15 -10.44
CA GLN A 52 -12.36 -10.96 -11.30
C GLN A 52 -11.56 -9.72 -10.88
N ALA A 53 -12.24 -8.58 -10.62
CA ALA A 53 -11.60 -7.37 -10.12
C ALA A 53 -10.89 -7.62 -8.78
N LYS A 54 -11.53 -8.32 -7.84
CA LYS A 54 -10.94 -8.64 -6.53
C LYS A 54 -9.69 -9.50 -6.67
N ILE A 55 -9.72 -10.54 -7.50
CA ILE A 55 -8.56 -11.40 -7.77
C ILE A 55 -7.44 -10.56 -8.38
N ALA A 56 -7.73 -9.75 -9.39
CA ALA A 56 -6.74 -8.89 -10.05
C ALA A 56 -6.04 -7.94 -9.06
N ILE A 57 -6.80 -7.30 -8.17
CA ILE A 57 -6.25 -6.40 -7.15
C ILE A 57 -5.37 -7.16 -6.14
N VAL A 58 -5.78 -8.35 -5.69
CA VAL A 58 -4.99 -9.15 -4.75
C VAL A 58 -3.70 -9.68 -5.40
N VAL A 59 -3.75 -10.07 -6.67
CA VAL A 59 -2.54 -10.44 -7.43
C VAL A 59 -1.60 -9.24 -7.56
N LEU A 60 -2.10 -8.07 -7.92
CA LEU A 60 -1.32 -6.85 -8.04
C LEU A 60 -0.69 -6.45 -6.68
N LEU A 61 -1.46 -6.55 -5.60
CA LEU A 61 -0.98 -6.33 -4.24
C LEU A 61 0.17 -7.29 -3.88
N THR A 62 0.05 -8.57 -4.26
CA THR A 62 1.08 -9.60 -4.04
C THR A 62 2.36 -9.28 -4.81
N VAL A 63 2.25 -8.92 -6.09
CA VAL A 63 3.39 -8.54 -6.93
C VAL A 63 4.07 -7.28 -6.39
N ASN A 64 3.28 -6.26 -6.03
CA ASN A 64 3.79 -5.03 -5.44
C ASN A 64 4.48 -5.30 -4.09
N GLY A 65 3.90 -6.15 -3.24
CA GLY A 65 4.49 -6.58 -1.98
C GLY A 65 5.83 -7.27 -2.18
N PHE A 66 5.92 -8.21 -3.12
CA PHE A 66 7.17 -8.88 -3.47
C PHE A 66 8.24 -7.89 -3.94
N PHE A 67 7.87 -6.95 -4.81
CA PHE A 67 8.75 -5.88 -5.28
C PHE A 67 9.25 -5.01 -4.13
N LEU A 68 8.37 -4.58 -3.25
CA LEU A 68 8.71 -3.79 -2.07
C LEU A 68 9.72 -4.52 -1.18
N HIS A 69 9.47 -5.80 -0.90
CA HIS A 69 10.35 -6.64 -0.08
C HIS A 69 11.73 -6.83 -0.67
N ARG A 70 11.80 -7.06 -1.99
CA ARG A 70 13.08 -7.38 -2.63
C ARG A 70 13.92 -6.17 -2.95
N SER A 71 13.29 -5.04 -3.29
CA SER A 71 13.99 -3.88 -3.85
C SER A 71 14.04 -2.68 -2.90
N ILE A 72 12.94 -2.35 -2.24
CA ILE A 72 12.82 -1.09 -1.49
C ILE A 72 13.23 -1.25 -0.02
N LEU A 73 12.72 -2.28 0.66
CA LEU A 73 13.01 -2.47 2.08
C LEU A 73 14.50 -2.60 2.42
N PRO A 74 15.31 -3.34 1.65
CA PRO A 74 16.75 -3.42 1.94
C PRO A 74 17.45 -2.06 1.82
N LEU A 75 17.00 -1.21 0.90
CA LEU A 75 17.54 0.14 0.72
C LEU A 75 17.12 1.05 1.86
N MET A 76 15.85 0.97 2.30
CA MET A 76 15.36 1.73 3.46
C MET A 76 16.11 1.37 4.73
N LYS A 77 16.36 0.08 4.99
CA LYS A 77 17.13 -0.37 6.15
C LYS A 77 18.57 0.17 6.14
N LYS A 78 19.20 0.27 4.97
CA LYS A 78 20.55 0.84 4.82
C LYS A 78 20.56 2.36 4.99
N ALA A 79 19.55 3.06 4.47
CA ALA A 79 19.46 4.51 4.52
C ALA A 79 19.02 5.04 5.89
N GLY A 80 18.31 4.23 6.70
CA GLY A 80 17.78 4.59 8.01
C GLY A 80 16.52 5.46 7.97
N SER A 81 16.20 6.09 6.83
CA SER A 81 14.97 6.85 6.63
C SER A 81 14.55 6.87 5.16
N LEU A 82 13.25 6.92 4.90
CA LEU A 82 12.71 7.11 3.55
C LEU A 82 13.22 8.39 2.87
N LEU A 83 13.44 9.44 3.67
CA LEU A 83 13.88 10.74 3.17
C LEU A 83 15.36 10.78 2.79
N ASP A 84 16.16 9.83 3.27
CA ASP A 84 17.59 9.70 2.98
C ASP A 84 17.87 8.88 1.72
N LEU A 85 16.83 8.23 1.16
CA LEU A 85 16.94 7.54 -0.13
C LEU A 85 17.20 8.51 -1.29
N PRO A 86 17.94 8.08 -2.32
CA PRO A 86 17.99 8.77 -3.60
C PRO A 86 16.59 9.08 -4.14
N LEU A 87 16.45 10.18 -4.89
CA LEU A 87 15.15 10.68 -5.34
C LEU A 87 14.32 9.59 -6.04
N ASP A 88 14.94 8.84 -6.95
CA ASP A 88 14.27 7.81 -7.73
C ASP A 88 13.70 6.69 -6.85
N TYR A 89 14.50 6.18 -5.92
CA TYR A 89 14.06 5.14 -4.99
C TYR A 89 13.02 5.64 -4.00
N ARG A 90 13.09 6.90 -3.62
CA ARG A 90 12.07 7.51 -2.75
C ARG A 90 10.73 7.64 -3.46
N PHE A 91 10.71 8.11 -4.72
CA PHE A 91 9.48 8.15 -5.51
C PHE A 91 8.90 6.76 -5.70
N LEU A 92 9.76 5.79 -6.01
CA LEU A 92 9.35 4.39 -6.19
C LEU A 92 8.78 3.78 -4.90
N ALA A 93 9.40 4.05 -3.75
CA ALA A 93 8.91 3.63 -2.44
C ALA A 93 7.54 4.24 -2.12
N MET A 94 7.38 5.55 -2.34
CA MET A 94 6.11 6.24 -2.13
C MET A 94 5.02 5.74 -3.09
N PHE A 95 5.34 5.50 -4.36
CA PHE A 95 4.41 4.95 -5.34
C PHE A 95 3.98 3.53 -4.95
N SER A 96 4.93 2.65 -4.63
CA SER A 96 4.66 1.29 -4.18
C SER A 96 3.84 1.26 -2.88
N GLY A 97 4.11 2.18 -1.95
CA GLY A 97 3.32 2.37 -0.74
C GLY A 97 1.87 2.81 -1.05
N ALA A 98 1.68 3.74 -1.99
CA ALA A 98 0.36 4.17 -2.43
C ALA A 98 -0.42 3.02 -3.10
N VAL A 99 0.23 2.27 -3.99
CA VAL A 99 -0.35 1.06 -4.61
C VAL A 99 -0.77 0.07 -3.53
N SER A 100 0.08 -0.20 -2.54
CA SER A 100 -0.24 -1.11 -1.43
C SER A 100 -1.46 -0.64 -0.64
N ALA A 101 -1.45 0.59 -0.15
CA ALA A 101 -2.54 1.14 0.67
C ALA A 101 -3.87 1.15 -0.08
N VAL A 102 -3.88 1.61 -1.34
CA VAL A 102 -5.07 1.63 -2.18
C VAL A 102 -5.57 0.22 -2.46
N SER A 103 -4.68 -0.74 -2.75
CA SER A 103 -5.05 -2.13 -3.02
C SER A 103 -5.74 -2.78 -1.82
N TRP A 104 -5.20 -2.60 -0.61
CA TRP A 104 -5.81 -3.10 0.62
C TRP A 104 -7.21 -2.52 0.83
N PHE A 105 -7.33 -1.21 0.72
CA PHE A 105 -8.61 -0.51 0.85
C PHE A 105 -9.61 -0.98 -0.22
N TYR A 106 -9.18 -1.08 -1.48
CA TYR A 106 -10.03 -1.45 -2.60
C TYR A 106 -10.49 -2.91 -2.51
N ALA A 107 -9.60 -3.83 -2.13
CA ALA A 107 -9.95 -5.23 -1.90
C ALA A 107 -10.97 -5.39 -0.77
N ALA A 108 -10.83 -4.62 0.33
CA ALA A 108 -11.79 -4.60 1.42
C ALA A 108 -13.14 -4.02 0.98
N MET A 109 -13.13 -2.90 0.25
CA MET A 109 -14.33 -2.26 -0.30
C MET A 109 -15.09 -3.22 -1.22
N LEU A 110 -14.40 -3.88 -2.15
CA LEU A 110 -15.02 -4.89 -3.02
C LEU A 110 -15.57 -6.09 -2.23
N GLY A 111 -15.00 -6.40 -1.05
CA GLY A 111 -15.53 -7.42 -0.16
C GLY A 111 -16.91 -7.08 0.38
N ILE A 112 -17.12 -5.83 0.77
CA ILE A 112 -18.34 -5.32 1.44
C ILE A 112 -19.39 -4.88 0.43
N ALA A 113 -18.98 -4.33 -0.71
CA ALA A 113 -19.86 -3.70 -1.71
C ALA A 113 -20.73 -4.73 -2.45
N ARG A 114 -21.78 -5.22 -1.80
CA ARG A 114 -22.77 -6.16 -2.39
C ARG A 114 -23.46 -5.61 -3.66
N PRO A 115 -23.82 -4.29 -3.76
CA PRO A 115 -24.49 -3.74 -4.93
C PRO A 115 -23.67 -3.81 -6.23
N LEU A 116 -22.35 -3.99 -6.16
CA LEU A 116 -21.49 -4.11 -7.35
C LEU A 116 -21.58 -5.49 -8.03
N ASN A 117 -22.32 -6.43 -7.43
CA ASN A 117 -22.39 -7.81 -7.93
C ASN A 117 -23.28 -7.87 -9.18
N TRP A 118 -22.71 -8.22 -10.34
CA TRP A 118 -23.38 -8.30 -11.64
C TRP A 118 -23.98 -6.98 -12.18
N THR A 119 -23.76 -5.84 -11.52
CA THR A 119 -24.33 -4.55 -11.89
C THR A 119 -23.40 -3.75 -12.79
N TYR A 120 -22.09 -3.86 -12.56
CA TYR A 120 -21.04 -3.12 -13.25
C TYR A 120 -20.11 -4.05 -14.01
N SER A 121 -19.59 -3.61 -15.14
CA SER A 121 -18.55 -4.31 -15.89
C SER A 121 -17.22 -4.31 -15.14
N LEU A 122 -16.35 -5.25 -15.49
CA LEU A 122 -14.98 -5.31 -14.93
C LEU A 122 -14.22 -3.99 -15.14
N THR A 123 -14.38 -3.40 -16.33
CA THR A 123 -13.72 -2.13 -16.68
C THR A 123 -14.19 -0.98 -15.80
N GLU A 124 -15.49 -0.87 -15.55
CA GLU A 124 -16.05 0.17 -14.69
C GLU A 124 -15.57 0.01 -13.23
N ILE A 125 -15.55 -1.22 -12.72
CA ILE A 125 -15.05 -1.51 -11.38
C ILE A 125 -13.57 -1.14 -11.29
N LEU A 126 -12.76 -1.47 -12.30
CA LEU A 126 -11.32 -1.18 -12.26
C LEU A 126 -10.97 0.27 -12.61
N ALA A 127 -11.86 1.04 -13.26
CA ALA A 127 -11.59 2.41 -13.69
C ALA A 127 -11.29 3.37 -12.50
N ALA A 128 -11.92 3.16 -11.36
CA ALA A 128 -11.67 3.96 -10.16
C ALA A 128 -10.30 3.69 -9.53
N TYR A 129 -9.73 2.52 -9.76
CA TYR A 129 -8.50 2.08 -9.10
C TYR A 129 -7.27 2.93 -9.45
N PRO A 130 -6.92 3.21 -10.73
CA PRO A 130 -5.79 4.08 -11.06
C PRO A 130 -5.97 5.52 -10.55
N VAL A 131 -7.20 6.03 -10.50
CA VAL A 131 -7.50 7.35 -9.94
C VAL A 131 -7.19 7.39 -8.44
N LEU A 132 -7.56 6.35 -7.72
CA LEU A 132 -7.26 6.23 -6.29
C LEU A 132 -5.75 6.08 -6.04
N ILE A 133 -5.03 5.33 -6.88
CA ILE A 133 -3.55 5.24 -6.80
C ILE A 133 -2.92 6.62 -7.01
N ALA A 134 -3.33 7.34 -8.05
CA ALA A 134 -2.82 8.68 -8.32
C ALA A 134 -3.10 9.63 -7.15
N GLY A 135 -4.31 9.62 -6.60
CA GLY A 135 -4.68 10.40 -5.42
C GLY A 135 -3.86 10.03 -4.18
N GLY A 136 -3.69 8.75 -3.91
CA GLY A 136 -2.87 8.25 -2.80
C GLY A 136 -1.40 8.64 -2.94
N PHE A 137 -0.86 8.53 -4.15
CA PHE A 137 0.53 8.93 -4.44
C PHE A 137 0.74 10.44 -4.27
N LEU A 138 -0.16 11.26 -4.81
CA LEU A 138 -0.11 12.72 -4.62
C LEU A 138 -0.24 13.11 -3.15
N GLY A 139 -1.11 12.42 -2.40
CA GLY A 139 -1.23 12.60 -0.95
C GLY A 139 0.07 12.30 -0.21
N MET A 140 0.75 11.20 -0.55
CA MET A 140 2.06 10.86 0.02
C MET A 140 3.13 11.90 -0.33
N LEU A 141 3.15 12.40 -1.55
CA LEU A 141 4.06 13.48 -1.97
C LEU A 141 3.80 14.77 -1.17
N ALA A 142 2.54 15.14 -0.99
CA ALA A 142 2.16 16.32 -0.21
C ALA A 142 2.58 16.19 1.26
N LEU A 143 2.35 15.02 1.88
CA LEU A 143 2.79 14.73 3.25
C LEU A 143 4.30 14.77 3.40
N ALA A 144 5.05 14.22 2.45
CA ALA A 144 6.50 14.27 2.45
C ALA A 144 7.04 15.70 2.29
N ALA A 145 6.41 16.50 1.45
CA ALA A 145 6.75 17.92 1.27
C ALA A 145 6.45 18.73 2.54
N TRP A 146 5.30 18.48 3.17
CA TRP A 146 4.92 19.12 4.42
C TRP A 146 5.87 18.77 5.57
N ALA A 147 6.21 17.49 5.73
CA ALA A 147 7.15 17.03 6.75
C ALA A 147 8.54 17.68 6.60
N ARG A 148 9.01 17.83 5.35
CA ARG A 148 10.28 18.53 5.06
C ARG A 148 10.25 20.02 5.44
N ARG A 149 9.15 20.72 5.16
CA ARG A 149 8.99 22.14 5.52
C ARG A 149 9.08 22.30 7.02
N ARG A 150 8.31 21.49 7.78
CA ARG A 150 8.27 21.53 9.24
C ARG A 150 9.64 21.22 9.89
N SER A 151 10.40 20.31 9.30
CA SER A 151 11.76 19.98 9.76
C SER A 151 12.76 21.10 9.53
N ARG A 152 12.58 21.92 8.47
CA ARG A 152 13.41 23.09 8.20
C ARG A 152 13.13 24.23 9.18
N ASP A 153 11.85 24.50 9.45
CA ASP A 153 11.43 25.57 10.37
C ASP A 153 11.94 25.31 11.80
N GLY A 154 11.81 24.10 12.32
CA GLY A 154 12.33 23.73 13.64
C GLY A 154 13.87 23.72 13.78
N LYS A 155 14.60 23.61 12.65
CA LYS A 155 16.07 23.79 12.64
C LYS A 155 16.46 25.26 12.62
N GLY A 156 15.65 26.13 12.02
CA GLY A 156 15.83 27.57 11.99
C GLY A 156 15.70 28.20 13.38
N GLU A 157 14.65 27.84 14.11
CA GLU A 157 14.39 28.32 15.48
C GLU A 157 15.51 27.94 16.44
N ARG A 158 15.98 26.71 16.41
CA ARG A 158 17.11 26.27 17.26
C ARG A 158 18.42 26.99 16.96
N ARG A 159 18.70 27.36 15.71
CA ARG A 159 19.89 28.16 15.38
C ARG A 159 19.83 29.58 15.95
N LEU A 160 18.65 30.16 16.03
CA LEU A 160 18.47 31.50 16.59
C LEU A 160 18.56 31.50 18.14
N GLU A 161 18.17 30.41 18.80
CA GLU A 161 18.35 30.25 20.25
C GLU A 161 19.82 30.12 20.67
N PHE A 162 20.64 29.43 19.89
CA PHE A 162 22.07 29.29 20.17
C PHE A 162 22.91 30.56 19.83
N ALA A 163 22.31 31.52 19.11
CA ALA A 163 22.97 32.74 18.70
C ALA A 163 22.66 33.94 19.65
N ARG A 164 21.86 33.73 20.67
CA ARG A 164 21.55 34.67 21.76
C ARG A 164 22.29 34.32 23.03
#